data_b465293407a3fc95c28039e37ffb5bfe
#
_entry.id   b465293407a3fc95c28039e37ffb5bfe
#
_cell.length_a   1.000
_cell.length_b   1.000
_cell.length_c   1.000
_cell.angle_alpha   90.00
_cell.angle_beta   90.00
_cell.angle_gamma   90.00
#
_symmetry.space_group_name_H-M   'P 1'
#
loop_
_entity.id
_entity.type
_entity.pdbx_description
1 polymer ?
#
loop_
_entity_poly.entity_id
_entity_poly.type
_entity_poly.pdbx_seq_one_letter_code
_entity_poly.pdbx_strand_id
1 'polypeptide(L)'
;MADLLDQIIALAEKGNVEQRSAALLVMGALKLDNARVLKTVAAALENSNPIVQDYALRWLEATQAKAAIPLLIALLDRPDKDIQDRAVRLLIQMGSAAVEPLLKRVPGAPRHAQICTARVLAVVGGKTALKGTLRILESGTDDFNKAVCDLLTPALRDLNEKEQEWFYCELETFADRLNPKEHRPALVSTLRLFGQLGFSQARKRLFGFVARDNHPALRGHALGALIRCVRDEDLRKDEYAKLIAILEEAEFSEAVRLALEILDAHELPDDARAALGRLMQSPHAAVQQFALRKMGDVGTPATVRTLIEQLGDPDYRRRDIAAHSLRKIPEARSALIKELLACEEPSKAWSIAELVPTLEGKWRSDALDGLWKRLEQAVEAEERIQSSFLHVLKAADAEYVYEKLAAEGSRLLKAKKYKEAAAFLLPLKEFSEFKPEDKFRLALAQLKAHAQRRQPAVEILSELYRNSAFPVFETLKREKRLATEDLFNLGFVFAERHGDERSLGKSLLEHVAASAPRTKIGKNAKNKLKLLG
;
A
#
# COMPACT_ATOMS: atom_id res chain seq x y z
N MET A 1 -11.18 -16.35 -74.50
CA MET A 1 -11.23 -16.10 -73.03
C MET A 1 -12.60 -16.39 -72.39
N ALA A 2 -13.71 -16.02 -73.00
CA ALA A 2 -15.06 -16.30 -72.44
C ALA A 2 -15.32 -17.80 -72.27
N ASP A 3 -15.00 -18.62 -73.30
CA ASP A 3 -15.15 -20.07 -73.27
C ASP A 3 -14.32 -20.77 -72.17
N LEU A 4 -13.09 -20.31 -71.94
CA LEU A 4 -12.20 -20.84 -70.87
C LEU A 4 -12.76 -20.50 -69.45
N LEU A 5 -13.27 -19.29 -69.27
CA LEU A 5 -13.91 -18.89 -68.02
C LEU A 5 -15.16 -19.73 -67.72
N ASP A 6 -15.98 -20.00 -68.76
CA ASP A 6 -17.16 -20.82 -68.62
C ASP A 6 -16.83 -22.28 -68.26
N GLN A 7 -15.74 -22.82 -68.80
CA GLN A 7 -15.22 -24.15 -68.43
C GLN A 7 -14.71 -24.19 -66.97
N ILE A 8 -13.97 -23.17 -66.52
CA ILE A 8 -13.47 -23.08 -65.14
C ILE A 8 -14.66 -22.97 -64.15
N ILE A 9 -15.66 -22.14 -64.45
CA ILE A 9 -16.84 -22.00 -63.62
C ILE A 9 -17.62 -23.35 -63.56
N ALA A 10 -17.77 -24.02 -64.68
CA ALA A 10 -18.46 -25.33 -64.75
C ALA A 10 -17.73 -26.39 -63.90
N LEU A 11 -16.38 -26.40 -63.88
CA LEU A 11 -15.60 -27.27 -63.01
C LEU A 11 -15.78 -26.91 -61.54
N ALA A 12 -15.83 -25.63 -61.18
CA ALA A 12 -16.07 -25.19 -59.80
C ALA A 12 -17.47 -25.54 -59.29
N GLU A 13 -18.48 -25.53 -60.17
CA GLU A 13 -19.90 -25.81 -59.81
C GLU A 13 -20.23 -27.29 -59.81
N LYS A 14 -19.77 -28.03 -60.82
CA LYS A 14 -20.23 -29.41 -61.09
C LYS A 14 -19.14 -30.47 -60.94
N GLY A 15 -17.87 -30.09 -60.78
CA GLY A 15 -16.74 -31.00 -60.63
C GLY A 15 -16.75 -31.79 -59.32
N ASN A 16 -15.85 -32.79 -59.23
CA ASN A 16 -15.56 -33.45 -57.96
C ASN A 16 -14.78 -32.47 -57.03
N VAL A 17 -14.47 -32.87 -55.80
CA VAL A 17 -13.81 -32.03 -54.81
C VAL A 17 -12.47 -31.45 -55.32
N GLU A 18 -11.65 -32.27 -55.99
CA GLU A 18 -10.35 -31.85 -56.55
C GLU A 18 -10.54 -30.82 -57.66
N GLN A 19 -11.48 -31.09 -58.60
CA GLN A 19 -11.76 -30.19 -59.72
C GLN A 19 -12.30 -28.85 -59.22
N ARG A 20 -13.20 -28.84 -58.23
CA ARG A 20 -13.72 -27.62 -57.63
C ARG A 20 -12.64 -26.82 -56.96
N SER A 21 -11.78 -27.49 -56.18
CA SER A 21 -10.66 -26.85 -55.48
C SER A 21 -9.65 -26.26 -56.48
N ALA A 22 -9.29 -27.01 -57.51
CA ALA A 22 -8.38 -26.52 -58.55
C ALA A 22 -8.97 -25.32 -59.31
N ALA A 23 -10.28 -25.38 -59.68
CA ALA A 23 -10.94 -24.28 -60.38
C ALA A 23 -10.98 -23.00 -59.49
N LEU A 24 -11.30 -23.11 -58.21
CA LEU A 24 -11.27 -21.99 -57.23
C LEU A 24 -9.84 -21.40 -57.10
N LEU A 25 -8.82 -22.24 -57.04
CA LEU A 25 -7.43 -21.81 -56.96
C LEU A 25 -7.03 -21.02 -58.22
N VAL A 26 -7.37 -21.54 -59.42
CA VAL A 26 -7.08 -20.88 -60.70
C VAL A 26 -7.80 -19.54 -60.80
N MET A 27 -9.10 -19.49 -60.43
CA MET A 27 -9.87 -18.23 -60.40
C MET A 27 -9.24 -17.20 -59.47
N GLY A 28 -8.70 -17.64 -58.29
CA GLY A 28 -7.98 -16.78 -57.35
C GLY A 28 -6.65 -16.27 -57.93
N ALA A 29 -5.85 -17.15 -58.50
CA ALA A 29 -4.56 -16.81 -59.13
C ALA A 29 -4.71 -15.81 -60.29
N LEU A 30 -5.75 -15.94 -61.05
CA LEU A 30 -6.09 -15.03 -62.15
C LEU A 30 -6.86 -13.76 -61.68
N LYS A 31 -7.12 -13.63 -60.38
CA LYS A 31 -7.89 -12.54 -59.80
C LYS A 31 -9.21 -12.25 -60.48
N LEU A 32 -9.92 -13.30 -60.86
CA LEU A 32 -11.25 -13.17 -61.50
C LEU A 32 -12.30 -12.81 -60.45
N ASP A 33 -12.97 -11.65 -60.60
CA ASP A 33 -13.91 -11.08 -59.59
C ASP A 33 -15.28 -10.64 -60.18
N ASN A 34 -15.60 -11.13 -61.37
CA ASN A 34 -16.89 -10.80 -62.00
C ASN A 34 -18.08 -11.44 -61.26
N ALA A 35 -19.32 -10.96 -61.54
CA ALA A 35 -20.56 -11.39 -60.86
C ALA A 35 -20.81 -12.91 -60.92
N ARG A 36 -20.42 -13.59 -62.01
CA ARG A 36 -20.60 -15.05 -62.13
C ARG A 36 -19.63 -15.80 -61.22
N VAL A 37 -18.34 -15.39 -61.18
CA VAL A 37 -17.36 -15.96 -60.28
C VAL A 37 -17.75 -15.75 -58.82
N LEU A 38 -18.21 -14.55 -58.45
CA LEU A 38 -18.70 -14.28 -57.10
C LEU A 38 -19.84 -15.21 -56.70
N LYS A 39 -20.79 -15.47 -57.60
CA LYS A 39 -21.90 -16.41 -57.37
C LYS A 39 -21.39 -17.84 -57.15
N THR A 40 -20.41 -18.29 -57.96
CA THR A 40 -19.80 -19.61 -57.85
C THR A 40 -19.03 -19.74 -56.53
N VAL A 41 -18.26 -18.72 -56.12
CA VAL A 41 -17.55 -18.69 -54.84
C VAL A 41 -18.54 -18.68 -53.66
N ALA A 42 -19.64 -17.92 -53.75
CA ALA A 42 -20.70 -17.95 -52.73
C ALA A 42 -21.27 -19.37 -52.54
N ALA A 43 -21.57 -20.08 -53.64
CA ALA A 43 -22.03 -21.46 -53.58
C ALA A 43 -20.96 -22.42 -53.04
N ALA A 44 -19.68 -22.19 -53.34
CA ALA A 44 -18.57 -22.97 -52.80
C ALA A 44 -18.35 -22.76 -51.29
N LEU A 45 -18.60 -21.56 -50.77
CA LEU A 45 -18.59 -21.28 -49.34
C LEU A 45 -19.70 -22.01 -48.57
N GLU A 46 -20.80 -22.32 -49.22
CA GLU A 46 -21.93 -23.08 -48.68
C GLU A 46 -21.81 -24.61 -48.87
N ASN A 47 -20.71 -25.05 -49.47
CA ASN A 47 -20.50 -26.46 -49.75
C ASN A 47 -20.32 -27.26 -48.44
N SER A 48 -20.82 -28.49 -48.39
CA SER A 48 -20.70 -29.38 -47.25
C SER A 48 -19.24 -29.88 -47.02
N ASN A 49 -18.40 -29.81 -48.06
CA ASN A 49 -17.03 -30.26 -47.97
C ASN A 49 -16.11 -29.13 -47.51
N PRO A 50 -15.39 -29.26 -46.38
CA PRO A 50 -14.53 -28.21 -45.79
C PRO A 50 -13.33 -27.85 -46.69
N ILE A 51 -12.86 -28.76 -47.56
CA ILE A 51 -11.78 -28.49 -48.50
C ILE A 51 -12.24 -27.45 -49.52
N VAL A 52 -13.44 -27.65 -50.11
CA VAL A 52 -14.00 -26.70 -51.09
C VAL A 52 -14.22 -25.32 -50.43
N GLN A 53 -14.74 -25.32 -49.20
CA GLN A 53 -14.88 -24.07 -48.43
C GLN A 53 -13.53 -23.36 -48.21
N ASP A 54 -12.47 -24.10 -47.86
CA ASP A 54 -11.14 -23.52 -47.67
C ASP A 54 -10.61 -22.89 -48.97
N TYR A 55 -10.75 -23.56 -50.10
CA TYR A 55 -10.33 -22.99 -51.40
C TYR A 55 -11.17 -21.77 -51.81
N ALA A 56 -12.45 -21.70 -51.46
CA ALA A 56 -13.28 -20.51 -51.64
C ALA A 56 -12.78 -19.33 -50.74
N LEU A 57 -12.37 -19.63 -49.50
CA LEU A 57 -11.75 -18.64 -48.61
C LEU A 57 -10.39 -18.16 -49.15
N ARG A 58 -9.55 -19.05 -49.67
CA ARG A 58 -8.29 -18.70 -50.36
C ARG A 58 -8.51 -17.82 -51.56
N TRP A 59 -9.60 -18.05 -52.33
CA TRP A 59 -9.97 -17.15 -53.40
C TRP A 59 -10.23 -15.73 -52.89
N LEU A 60 -10.98 -15.58 -51.79
CA LEU A 60 -11.24 -14.29 -51.16
C LEU A 60 -9.95 -13.60 -50.72
N GLU A 61 -9.00 -14.37 -50.14
CA GLU A 61 -7.67 -13.89 -49.74
C GLU A 61 -6.83 -13.43 -50.91
N ALA A 62 -6.83 -14.14 -52.02
CA ALA A 62 -6.05 -13.86 -53.21
C ALA A 62 -6.55 -12.66 -54.01
N THR A 63 -7.88 -12.52 -54.14
CA THR A 63 -8.51 -11.49 -54.98
C THR A 63 -8.70 -10.17 -54.23
N GLN A 64 -9.04 -10.21 -52.95
CA GLN A 64 -9.40 -9.03 -52.13
C GLN A 64 -10.41 -8.13 -52.86
N ALA A 65 -11.32 -8.74 -53.62
CA ALA A 65 -12.28 -8.02 -54.44
C ALA A 65 -13.32 -7.29 -53.56
N LYS A 66 -13.46 -5.98 -53.71
CA LYS A 66 -14.44 -5.18 -52.96
C LYS A 66 -15.88 -5.70 -53.19
N ALA A 67 -16.16 -6.25 -54.36
CA ALA A 67 -17.46 -6.88 -54.66
C ALA A 67 -17.76 -8.12 -53.79
N ALA A 68 -16.74 -8.70 -53.13
CA ALA A 68 -16.89 -9.84 -52.21
C ALA A 68 -17.24 -9.43 -50.78
N ILE A 69 -17.26 -8.13 -50.43
CA ILE A 69 -17.59 -7.65 -49.07
C ILE A 69 -18.89 -8.26 -48.54
N PRO A 70 -20.01 -8.34 -49.30
CA PRO A 70 -21.22 -8.96 -48.80
C PRO A 70 -21.05 -10.44 -48.41
N LEU A 71 -20.22 -11.20 -49.15
CA LEU A 71 -19.91 -12.59 -48.83
C LEU A 71 -19.12 -12.70 -47.52
N LEU A 72 -18.12 -11.84 -47.33
CA LEU A 72 -17.33 -11.80 -46.09
C LEU A 72 -18.19 -11.44 -44.89
N ILE A 73 -19.13 -10.50 -45.04
CA ILE A 73 -20.08 -10.13 -43.98
C ILE A 73 -20.99 -11.30 -43.60
N ALA A 74 -21.46 -12.07 -44.60
CA ALA A 74 -22.28 -13.27 -44.36
C ALA A 74 -21.49 -14.36 -43.57
N LEU A 75 -20.16 -14.45 -43.78
CA LEU A 75 -19.33 -15.39 -43.04
C LEU A 75 -19.21 -15.04 -41.56
N LEU A 76 -19.40 -13.78 -41.16
CA LEU A 76 -19.41 -13.38 -39.76
C LEU A 76 -20.57 -13.98 -38.96
N ASP A 77 -21.68 -14.34 -39.63
CA ASP A 77 -22.85 -14.95 -39.01
C ASP A 77 -22.64 -16.43 -38.66
N ARG A 78 -21.62 -17.07 -39.22
CA ARG A 78 -21.30 -18.47 -38.95
C ARG A 78 -20.70 -18.65 -37.55
N PRO A 79 -21.01 -19.76 -36.86
CA PRO A 79 -20.47 -20.00 -35.51
C PRO A 79 -18.98 -20.43 -35.50
N ASP A 80 -18.42 -20.75 -36.69
CA ASP A 80 -17.04 -21.19 -36.85
C ASP A 80 -16.06 -20.00 -36.65
N LYS A 81 -15.29 -20.06 -35.61
CA LYS A 81 -14.37 -18.99 -35.21
C LYS A 81 -13.22 -18.78 -36.20
N ASP A 82 -12.71 -19.85 -36.84
CA ASP A 82 -11.61 -19.74 -37.80
C ASP A 82 -12.09 -19.03 -39.08
N ILE A 83 -13.32 -19.34 -39.54
CA ILE A 83 -13.93 -18.65 -40.67
C ILE A 83 -14.22 -17.19 -40.34
N GLN A 84 -14.74 -16.90 -39.14
CA GLN A 84 -14.95 -15.53 -38.67
C GLN A 84 -13.63 -14.74 -38.63
N ASP A 85 -12.57 -15.30 -38.06
CA ASP A 85 -11.29 -14.61 -37.93
C ASP A 85 -10.63 -14.34 -39.31
N ARG A 86 -10.82 -15.24 -40.27
CA ARG A 86 -10.38 -15.01 -41.67
C ARG A 86 -11.18 -13.89 -42.32
N ALA A 87 -12.51 -13.92 -42.16
CA ALA A 87 -13.41 -12.89 -42.69
C ALA A 87 -13.09 -11.50 -42.08
N VAL A 88 -12.87 -11.44 -40.77
CA VAL A 88 -12.47 -10.21 -40.06
C VAL A 88 -11.17 -9.65 -40.62
N ARG A 89 -10.12 -10.48 -40.78
CA ARG A 89 -8.85 -10.05 -41.36
C ARG A 89 -9.00 -9.46 -42.77
N LEU A 90 -9.80 -10.13 -43.63
CA LEU A 90 -10.05 -9.67 -44.98
C LEU A 90 -10.83 -8.36 -45.01
N LEU A 91 -11.86 -8.23 -44.20
CA LEU A 91 -12.63 -6.98 -44.07
C LEU A 91 -11.77 -5.80 -43.58
N ILE A 92 -10.85 -6.06 -42.66
CA ILE A 92 -9.85 -5.06 -42.19
C ILE A 92 -8.95 -4.63 -43.36
N GLN A 93 -8.46 -5.58 -44.19
CA GLN A 93 -7.62 -5.27 -45.35
C GLN A 93 -8.37 -4.46 -46.42
N MET A 94 -9.70 -4.66 -46.54
CA MET A 94 -10.56 -3.86 -47.43
C MET A 94 -10.82 -2.44 -46.94
N GLY A 95 -10.52 -2.16 -45.67
CA GLY A 95 -10.53 -0.82 -45.08
C GLY A 95 -11.89 -0.15 -45.10
N SER A 96 -11.94 1.14 -45.43
CA SER A 96 -13.12 1.97 -45.39
C SER A 96 -14.29 1.46 -46.29
N ALA A 97 -13.98 0.68 -47.35
CA ALA A 97 -15.00 0.10 -48.24
C ALA A 97 -15.94 -0.90 -47.51
N ALA A 98 -15.45 -1.53 -46.41
CA ALA A 98 -16.23 -2.48 -45.63
C ALA A 98 -17.16 -1.78 -44.60
N VAL A 99 -16.89 -0.53 -44.22
CA VAL A 99 -17.55 0.16 -43.09
C VAL A 99 -19.07 0.28 -43.29
N GLU A 100 -19.49 0.93 -44.37
CA GLU A 100 -20.93 1.14 -44.63
C GLU A 100 -21.73 -0.16 -44.80
N PRO A 101 -21.25 -1.19 -45.56
CA PRO A 101 -21.92 -2.49 -45.64
C PRO A 101 -22.04 -3.18 -44.29
N LEU A 102 -21.01 -3.13 -43.44
CA LEU A 102 -21.03 -3.69 -42.09
C LEU A 102 -22.07 -2.98 -41.20
N LEU A 103 -22.10 -1.65 -41.20
CA LEU A 103 -23.06 -0.87 -40.42
C LEU A 103 -24.52 -1.13 -40.81
N LYS A 104 -24.79 -1.34 -42.08
CA LYS A 104 -26.15 -1.74 -42.58
C LYS A 104 -26.57 -3.10 -42.06
N ARG A 105 -25.63 -4.00 -41.81
CA ARG A 105 -25.91 -5.37 -41.34
C ARG A 105 -26.08 -5.48 -39.83
N VAL A 106 -25.52 -4.55 -39.04
CA VAL A 106 -25.56 -4.58 -37.55
C VAL A 106 -26.96 -4.82 -36.98
N PRO A 107 -28.01 -4.09 -37.43
CA PRO A 107 -29.38 -4.40 -37.02
C PRO A 107 -29.79 -5.81 -37.46
N GLY A 108 -30.08 -6.70 -36.52
CA GLY A 108 -30.47 -8.08 -36.81
C GLY A 108 -29.32 -9.09 -36.94
N ALA A 109 -28.07 -8.67 -36.86
CA ALA A 109 -26.95 -9.61 -36.80
C ALA A 109 -26.87 -10.34 -35.45
N PRO A 110 -26.46 -11.62 -35.41
CA PRO A 110 -26.23 -12.32 -34.15
C PRO A 110 -25.12 -11.67 -33.35
N ARG A 111 -25.11 -11.81 -32.01
CA ARG A 111 -24.15 -11.12 -31.10
C ARG A 111 -22.69 -11.35 -31.45
N HIS A 112 -22.31 -12.57 -31.82
CA HIS A 112 -20.95 -12.88 -32.24
C HIS A 112 -20.52 -12.12 -33.50
N ALA A 113 -21.44 -11.97 -34.49
CA ALA A 113 -21.17 -11.19 -35.68
C ALA A 113 -21.10 -9.69 -35.41
N GLN A 114 -21.87 -9.17 -34.43
CA GLN A 114 -21.76 -7.78 -33.99
C GLN A 114 -20.40 -7.51 -33.33
N ILE A 115 -19.86 -8.46 -32.54
CA ILE A 115 -18.50 -8.35 -31.98
C ILE A 115 -17.44 -8.36 -33.09
N CYS A 116 -17.54 -9.26 -34.05
CA CYS A 116 -16.65 -9.28 -35.21
C CYS A 116 -16.74 -7.96 -36.01
N THR A 117 -17.95 -7.44 -36.20
CA THR A 117 -18.15 -6.12 -36.83
C THR A 117 -17.47 -5.01 -36.02
N ALA A 118 -17.68 -4.95 -34.71
CA ALA A 118 -17.01 -3.97 -33.85
C ALA A 118 -15.48 -4.05 -33.95
N ARG A 119 -14.91 -5.27 -34.01
CA ARG A 119 -13.48 -5.50 -34.19
C ARG A 119 -12.98 -4.94 -35.53
N VAL A 120 -13.69 -5.17 -36.62
CA VAL A 120 -13.34 -4.59 -37.93
C VAL A 120 -13.39 -3.06 -37.87
N LEU A 121 -14.49 -2.50 -37.35
CA LEU A 121 -14.69 -1.04 -37.27
C LEU A 121 -13.61 -0.37 -36.39
N ALA A 122 -13.24 -0.98 -35.26
CA ALA A 122 -12.21 -0.46 -34.37
C ALA A 122 -10.84 -0.41 -35.08
N VAL A 123 -10.46 -1.46 -35.82
CA VAL A 123 -9.15 -1.52 -36.49
C VAL A 123 -9.11 -0.66 -37.75
N VAL A 124 -10.19 -0.65 -38.56
CA VAL A 124 -10.26 0.21 -39.74
C VAL A 124 -10.24 1.68 -39.37
N GLY A 125 -10.84 2.02 -38.24
CA GLY A 125 -10.84 3.40 -37.72
C GLY A 125 -11.63 4.38 -38.57
N GLY A 126 -11.37 5.66 -38.33
CA GLY A 126 -12.03 6.77 -38.98
C GLY A 126 -13.42 7.08 -38.40
N LYS A 127 -13.89 8.29 -38.67
CA LYS A 127 -15.10 8.86 -38.05
C LYS A 127 -16.36 8.01 -38.22
N THR A 128 -16.63 7.51 -39.42
CA THR A 128 -17.81 6.70 -39.69
C THR A 128 -17.79 5.36 -38.96
N ALA A 129 -16.64 4.70 -38.91
CA ALA A 129 -16.45 3.43 -38.22
C ALA A 129 -16.63 3.58 -36.70
N LEU A 130 -15.98 4.55 -36.09
CA LEU A 130 -16.05 4.82 -34.65
C LEU A 130 -17.47 5.22 -34.22
N LYS A 131 -18.13 6.10 -34.98
CA LYS A 131 -19.55 6.43 -34.74
C LYS A 131 -20.47 5.23 -34.86
N GLY A 132 -20.14 4.31 -35.76
CA GLY A 132 -20.90 3.07 -35.95
C GLY A 132 -20.81 2.13 -34.74
N THR A 133 -19.66 2.10 -34.05
CA THR A 133 -19.52 1.28 -32.85
C THR A 133 -20.38 1.76 -31.67
N LEU A 134 -20.64 3.08 -31.55
CA LEU A 134 -21.57 3.60 -30.55
C LEU A 134 -23.00 3.07 -30.74
N ARG A 135 -23.44 2.89 -31.99
CA ARG A 135 -24.76 2.28 -32.27
C ARG A 135 -24.82 0.81 -31.86
N ILE A 136 -23.70 0.09 -31.95
CA ILE A 136 -23.61 -1.30 -31.50
C ILE A 136 -23.78 -1.37 -29.97
N LEU A 137 -23.22 -0.40 -29.22
CA LEU A 137 -23.31 -0.31 -27.75
C LEU A 137 -24.74 -0.05 -27.27
N GLU A 138 -25.58 0.63 -28.05
CA GLU A 138 -26.91 1.09 -27.63
C GLU A 138 -27.84 -0.06 -27.19
N SER A 139 -27.82 -1.19 -27.90
CA SER A 139 -28.68 -2.36 -27.63
C SER A 139 -27.95 -3.52 -26.95
N GLY A 140 -26.71 -3.32 -26.50
CA GLY A 140 -25.87 -4.37 -25.92
C GLY A 140 -26.20 -4.67 -24.46
N THR A 141 -25.80 -5.85 -23.99
CA THR A 141 -25.75 -6.22 -22.59
C THR A 141 -24.43 -5.73 -21.94
N ASP A 142 -24.32 -5.78 -20.62
CA ASP A 142 -23.11 -5.33 -19.90
C ASP A 142 -21.85 -6.04 -20.41
N ASP A 143 -21.85 -7.39 -20.51
CA ASP A 143 -20.70 -8.19 -20.98
C ASP A 143 -20.38 -7.93 -22.46
N PHE A 144 -21.39 -7.83 -23.28
CA PHE A 144 -21.22 -7.53 -24.70
C PHE A 144 -20.62 -6.15 -24.90
N ASN A 145 -21.15 -5.14 -24.23
CA ASN A 145 -20.67 -3.77 -24.33
C ASN A 145 -19.26 -3.63 -23.76
N LYS A 146 -18.92 -4.40 -22.70
CA LYS A 146 -17.55 -4.49 -22.20
C LYS A 146 -16.59 -4.97 -23.29
N ALA A 147 -16.94 -6.07 -23.98
CA ALA A 147 -16.11 -6.61 -25.06
C ALA A 147 -15.91 -5.59 -26.19
N VAL A 148 -16.97 -4.86 -26.57
CA VAL A 148 -16.86 -3.80 -27.58
C VAL A 148 -15.97 -2.63 -27.13
N CYS A 149 -16.10 -2.19 -25.88
CA CYS A 149 -15.23 -1.15 -25.31
C CYS A 149 -13.76 -1.58 -25.28
N ASP A 150 -13.50 -2.85 -24.93
CA ASP A 150 -12.14 -3.38 -24.88
C ASP A 150 -11.49 -3.40 -26.29
N LEU A 151 -12.29 -3.64 -27.35
CA LEU A 151 -11.83 -3.51 -28.74
C LEU A 151 -11.57 -2.05 -29.16
N LEU A 152 -12.35 -1.09 -28.65
CA LEU A 152 -12.17 0.33 -28.95
C LEU A 152 -10.97 0.96 -28.25
N THR A 153 -10.57 0.44 -27.08
CA THR A 153 -9.51 1.06 -26.28
C THR A 153 -8.19 1.26 -27.03
N PRO A 154 -7.64 0.28 -27.78
CA PRO A 154 -6.43 0.50 -28.60
C PRO A 154 -6.67 1.56 -29.69
N ALA A 155 -7.79 1.45 -30.41
CA ALA A 155 -8.13 2.38 -31.48
C ALA A 155 -8.22 3.84 -31.01
N LEU A 156 -8.74 4.08 -29.80
CA LEU A 156 -8.81 5.43 -29.22
C LEU A 156 -7.46 5.98 -28.81
N ARG A 157 -6.50 5.13 -28.44
CA ARG A 157 -5.13 5.54 -28.13
C ARG A 157 -4.35 5.98 -29.36
N ASP A 158 -4.65 5.38 -30.51
CA ASP A 158 -4.00 5.64 -31.79
C ASP A 158 -4.55 6.90 -32.48
N LEU A 159 -5.65 7.49 -31.98
CA LEU A 159 -6.21 8.72 -32.49
C LEU A 159 -5.32 9.93 -32.13
N ASN A 160 -5.15 10.85 -33.07
CA ASN A 160 -4.58 12.15 -32.77
C ASN A 160 -5.55 13.02 -31.92
N GLU A 161 -5.06 14.09 -31.31
CA GLU A 161 -5.79 14.96 -30.38
C GLU A 161 -7.12 15.48 -30.99
N LYS A 162 -7.10 15.94 -32.25
CA LYS A 162 -8.33 16.44 -32.93
C LYS A 162 -9.36 15.33 -33.17
N GLU A 163 -8.90 14.13 -33.42
CA GLU A 163 -9.79 12.98 -33.59
C GLU A 163 -10.38 12.51 -32.26
N GLN A 164 -9.58 12.57 -31.17
CA GLN A 164 -10.05 12.29 -29.83
C GLN A 164 -11.09 13.33 -29.38
N GLU A 165 -10.85 14.63 -29.62
CA GLU A 165 -11.83 15.69 -29.36
C GLU A 165 -13.13 15.48 -30.15
N TRP A 166 -13.01 15.16 -31.43
CA TRP A 166 -14.17 14.85 -32.25
C TRP A 166 -14.95 13.65 -31.70
N PHE A 167 -14.26 12.56 -31.32
CA PHE A 167 -14.93 11.38 -30.78
C PHE A 167 -15.56 11.66 -29.42
N TYR A 168 -14.93 12.51 -28.59
CA TYR A 168 -15.53 13.00 -27.36
C TYR A 168 -16.87 13.70 -27.61
N CYS A 169 -16.97 14.60 -28.58
CA CYS A 169 -18.23 15.27 -28.93
C CYS A 169 -19.30 14.29 -29.41
N GLU A 170 -18.93 13.28 -30.20
CA GLU A 170 -19.86 12.22 -30.61
C GLU A 170 -20.33 11.38 -29.41
N LEU A 171 -19.43 11.10 -28.47
CA LEU A 171 -19.75 10.35 -27.25
C LEU A 171 -20.69 11.15 -26.33
N GLU A 172 -20.50 12.47 -26.21
CA GLU A 172 -21.42 13.38 -25.52
C GLU A 172 -22.81 13.35 -26.15
N THR A 173 -22.86 13.51 -27.47
CA THR A 173 -24.11 13.44 -28.22
C THR A 173 -24.82 12.10 -28.11
N PHE A 174 -24.05 11.00 -28.04
CA PHE A 174 -24.57 9.66 -27.79
C PHE A 174 -25.13 9.54 -26.38
N ALA A 175 -24.38 10.00 -25.37
CA ALA A 175 -24.82 9.98 -23.97
C ALA A 175 -26.15 10.73 -23.73
N ASP A 176 -26.33 11.86 -24.41
CA ASP A 176 -27.54 12.69 -24.27
C ASP A 176 -28.84 12.00 -24.73
N ARG A 177 -28.74 11.00 -25.62
CA ARG A 177 -29.86 10.22 -26.10
C ARG A 177 -30.22 9.05 -25.20
N LEU A 178 -29.32 8.64 -24.31
CA LEU A 178 -29.47 7.43 -23.52
C LEU A 178 -30.31 7.73 -22.26
N ASN A 179 -31.33 6.91 -22.06
CA ASN A 179 -32.11 6.90 -20.83
C ASN A 179 -31.41 6.01 -19.78
N PRO A 180 -31.09 6.51 -18.59
CA PRO A 180 -30.41 5.74 -17.56
C PRO A 180 -31.10 4.45 -17.11
N LYS A 181 -32.42 4.39 -17.23
CA LYS A 181 -33.20 3.21 -16.85
C LYS A 181 -33.22 2.14 -17.94
N GLU A 182 -33.32 2.57 -19.21
CA GLU A 182 -33.49 1.67 -20.35
C GLU A 182 -32.15 1.27 -20.98
N HIS A 183 -31.19 2.21 -21.02
CA HIS A 183 -29.92 2.06 -21.71
C HIS A 183 -28.72 2.02 -20.74
N ARG A 184 -28.92 1.46 -19.53
CA ARG A 184 -27.85 1.40 -18.51
C ARG A 184 -26.55 0.80 -19.05
N PRO A 185 -26.53 -0.35 -19.76
CA PRO A 185 -25.29 -0.92 -20.28
C PRO A 185 -24.55 0.01 -21.25
N ALA A 186 -25.29 0.73 -22.07
CA ALA A 186 -24.72 1.71 -23.00
C ALA A 186 -24.13 2.92 -22.26
N LEU A 187 -24.81 3.41 -21.22
CA LEU A 187 -24.30 4.48 -20.36
C LEU A 187 -23.03 4.06 -19.62
N VAL A 188 -23.00 2.86 -19.03
CA VAL A 188 -21.78 2.31 -18.40
C VAL A 188 -20.62 2.33 -19.39
N SER A 189 -20.86 1.89 -20.62
CA SER A 189 -19.84 1.91 -21.69
C SER A 189 -19.39 3.31 -22.05
N THR A 190 -20.33 4.24 -22.13
CA THR A 190 -20.03 5.65 -22.39
C THR A 190 -19.14 6.26 -21.31
N LEU A 191 -19.44 5.98 -20.01
CA LEU A 191 -18.61 6.44 -18.88
C LEU A 191 -17.20 5.83 -18.95
N ARG A 192 -17.08 4.54 -19.35
CA ARG A 192 -15.77 3.91 -19.56
C ARG A 192 -14.97 4.61 -20.67
N LEU A 193 -15.62 4.91 -21.79
CA LEU A 193 -14.97 5.57 -22.94
C LEU A 193 -14.55 7.02 -22.58
N PHE A 194 -15.34 7.77 -21.80
CA PHE A 194 -14.92 9.05 -21.26
C PHE A 194 -13.64 8.91 -20.42
N GLY A 195 -13.58 7.89 -19.56
CA GLY A 195 -12.37 7.60 -18.78
C GLY A 195 -11.18 7.16 -19.65
N GLN A 196 -11.39 6.52 -20.81
CA GLN A 196 -10.28 6.19 -21.72
C GLN A 196 -9.72 7.44 -22.43
N LEU A 197 -10.58 8.38 -22.80
CA LEU A 197 -10.15 9.65 -23.36
C LEU A 197 -9.48 10.56 -22.33
N GLY A 198 -9.94 10.54 -21.09
CA GLY A 198 -9.33 11.30 -19.98
C GLY A 198 -9.56 12.83 -20.05
N PHE A 199 -10.50 13.31 -20.86
CA PHE A 199 -10.77 14.74 -20.98
C PHE A 199 -11.45 15.32 -19.75
N SER A 200 -10.94 16.45 -19.27
CA SER A 200 -11.50 17.16 -18.11
C SER A 200 -12.90 17.73 -18.35
N GLN A 201 -13.28 17.99 -19.60
CA GLN A 201 -14.61 18.42 -19.97
C GLN A 201 -15.71 17.42 -19.54
N ALA A 202 -15.38 16.12 -19.45
CA ALA A 202 -16.32 15.08 -19.01
C ALA A 202 -16.67 15.18 -17.50
N ARG A 203 -15.90 15.91 -16.69
CA ARG A 203 -16.05 16.01 -15.22
C ARG A 203 -17.48 16.29 -14.79
N LYS A 204 -18.08 17.36 -15.34
CA LYS A 204 -19.45 17.77 -14.96
C LYS A 204 -20.45 16.64 -15.14
N ARG A 205 -20.38 15.93 -16.26
CA ARG A 205 -21.25 14.79 -16.56
C ARG A 205 -20.96 13.63 -15.62
N LEU A 206 -19.69 13.27 -15.44
CA LEU A 206 -19.28 12.17 -14.57
C LEU A 206 -19.72 12.40 -13.12
N PHE A 207 -19.53 13.60 -12.58
CA PHE A 207 -20.03 13.97 -11.26
C PHE A 207 -21.56 13.98 -11.13
N GLY A 208 -22.29 13.96 -12.23
CA GLY A 208 -23.73 13.74 -12.24
C GLY A 208 -24.15 12.33 -11.88
N PHE A 209 -23.26 11.34 -12.06
CA PHE A 209 -23.54 9.93 -11.78
C PHE A 209 -23.00 9.43 -10.44
N VAL A 210 -22.26 10.22 -9.66
CA VAL A 210 -21.66 9.76 -8.39
C VAL A 210 -22.63 9.74 -7.21
N ALA A 211 -23.79 10.42 -7.32
CA ALA A 211 -24.77 10.49 -6.25
C ALA A 211 -25.33 9.11 -5.85
N ARG A 212 -25.73 8.97 -4.59
CA ARG A 212 -26.15 7.69 -3.98
C ARG A 212 -27.39 7.07 -4.62
N ASP A 213 -28.28 7.89 -5.18
CA ASP A 213 -29.51 7.48 -5.87
C ASP A 213 -29.26 6.86 -7.24
N ASN A 214 -28.07 7.00 -7.80
CA ASN A 214 -27.70 6.37 -9.05
C ASN A 214 -27.40 4.87 -8.87
N HIS A 215 -27.58 4.11 -9.94
CA HIS A 215 -27.27 2.69 -9.97
C HIS A 215 -25.76 2.45 -9.64
N PRO A 216 -25.40 1.46 -8.78
CA PRO A 216 -24.02 1.23 -8.36
C PRO A 216 -23.02 1.09 -9.51
N ALA A 217 -23.40 0.42 -10.62
CA ALA A 217 -22.54 0.29 -11.79
C ALA A 217 -22.23 1.66 -12.44
N LEU A 218 -23.21 2.56 -12.56
CA LEU A 218 -23.00 3.90 -13.11
C LEU A 218 -22.08 4.70 -12.19
N ARG A 219 -22.30 4.65 -10.87
CA ARG A 219 -21.45 5.31 -9.87
C ARG A 219 -19.99 4.82 -9.97
N GLY A 220 -19.78 3.50 -9.97
CA GLY A 220 -18.44 2.91 -10.01
C GLY A 220 -17.70 3.29 -11.30
N HIS A 221 -18.36 3.22 -12.46
CA HIS A 221 -17.72 3.59 -13.72
C HIS A 221 -17.50 5.09 -13.86
N ALA A 222 -18.39 5.93 -13.33
CA ALA A 222 -18.18 7.38 -13.31
C ALA A 222 -16.98 7.77 -12.45
N LEU A 223 -16.85 7.21 -11.23
CA LEU A 223 -15.70 7.43 -10.36
C LEU A 223 -14.41 6.89 -10.98
N GLY A 224 -14.43 5.69 -11.57
CA GLY A 224 -13.29 5.13 -12.28
C GLY A 224 -12.83 5.98 -13.47
N ALA A 225 -13.76 6.62 -14.19
CA ALA A 225 -13.45 7.58 -15.26
C ALA A 225 -12.88 8.89 -14.69
N LEU A 226 -13.42 9.39 -13.57
CA LEU A 226 -12.95 10.61 -12.90
C LEU A 226 -11.49 10.53 -12.49
N ILE A 227 -11.00 9.38 -12.03
CA ILE A 227 -9.57 9.19 -11.69
C ILE A 227 -8.64 9.68 -12.81
N ARG A 228 -9.02 9.49 -14.07
CA ARG A 228 -8.23 9.92 -15.21
C ARG A 228 -8.53 11.37 -15.63
N CYS A 229 -9.80 11.77 -15.57
CA CYS A 229 -10.25 13.08 -16.02
C CYS A 229 -9.87 14.22 -15.08
N VAL A 230 -9.55 13.93 -13.81
CA VAL A 230 -9.16 14.95 -12.81
C VAL A 230 -7.71 14.82 -12.34
N ARG A 231 -6.93 13.94 -12.95
CA ARG A 231 -5.59 13.60 -12.48
C ARG A 231 -4.66 14.79 -12.36
N ASP A 232 -4.72 15.69 -13.34
CA ASP A 232 -3.81 16.82 -13.48
C ASP A 232 -4.51 18.16 -13.22
N GLU A 233 -5.71 18.15 -12.67
CA GLU A 233 -6.49 19.35 -12.39
C GLU A 233 -7.05 19.33 -10.97
N ASP A 234 -7.06 20.48 -10.31
CA ASP A 234 -7.66 20.64 -8.99
C ASP A 234 -9.16 20.34 -9.00
N LEU A 235 -9.62 19.66 -7.96
CA LEU A 235 -11.04 19.43 -7.76
C LEU A 235 -11.73 20.71 -7.30
N ARG A 236 -12.98 20.91 -7.74
CA ARG A 236 -13.81 22.02 -7.31
C ARG A 236 -14.43 21.75 -5.94
N LYS A 237 -14.84 22.81 -5.25
CA LYS A 237 -15.45 22.71 -3.92
C LYS A 237 -16.66 21.77 -3.87
N ASP A 238 -17.56 21.84 -4.84
CA ASP A 238 -18.73 20.97 -4.92
C ASP A 238 -18.37 19.51 -5.24
N GLU A 239 -17.27 19.28 -5.96
CA GLU A 239 -16.74 17.96 -6.29
C GLU A 239 -16.15 17.28 -5.03
N TYR A 240 -15.36 18.02 -4.23
CA TYR A 240 -14.92 17.56 -2.93
C TYR A 240 -16.08 17.17 -2.02
N ALA A 241 -17.11 18.02 -1.93
CA ALA A 241 -18.27 17.75 -1.10
C ALA A 241 -18.98 16.42 -1.51
N LYS A 242 -19.11 16.16 -2.82
CA LYS A 242 -19.69 14.92 -3.33
C LYS A 242 -18.85 13.70 -3.00
N LEU A 243 -17.53 13.79 -3.15
CA LEU A 243 -16.61 12.68 -2.84
C LEU A 243 -16.57 12.40 -1.33
N ILE A 244 -16.55 13.43 -0.49
CA ILE A 244 -16.59 13.28 0.97
C ILE A 244 -17.92 12.64 1.40
N ALA A 245 -19.04 13.03 0.81
CA ALA A 245 -20.34 12.40 1.10
C ALA A 245 -20.37 10.90 0.79
N ILE A 246 -19.60 10.45 -0.21
CA ILE A 246 -19.43 9.01 -0.49
C ILE A 246 -18.64 8.33 0.63
N LEU A 247 -17.60 8.98 1.19
CA LEU A 247 -16.82 8.43 2.31
C LEU A 247 -17.62 8.32 3.62
N GLU A 248 -18.69 9.09 3.75
CA GLU A 248 -19.60 9.07 4.90
C GLU A 248 -20.69 7.98 4.78
N GLU A 249 -20.73 7.21 3.69
CA GLU A 249 -21.69 6.11 3.51
C GLU A 249 -21.41 4.97 4.52
N ALA A 250 -22.51 4.35 5.02
CA ALA A 250 -22.42 3.30 6.04
C ALA A 250 -21.81 1.99 5.52
N GLU A 251 -21.96 1.71 4.20
CA GLU A 251 -21.46 0.49 3.57
C GLU A 251 -20.18 0.78 2.78
N PHE A 252 -19.15 -0.06 2.98
CA PHE A 252 -17.92 0.02 2.19
C PHE A 252 -18.16 -0.55 0.79
N SER A 253 -18.40 0.32 -0.16
CA SER A 253 -18.65 -0.02 -1.57
C SER A 253 -17.45 0.29 -2.45
N GLU A 254 -17.47 -0.19 -3.68
CA GLU A 254 -16.49 0.20 -4.70
C GLU A 254 -16.45 1.72 -4.91
N ALA A 255 -17.58 2.41 -4.74
CA ALA A 255 -17.63 3.86 -4.81
C ALA A 255 -16.80 4.54 -3.71
N VAL A 256 -16.83 4.02 -2.48
CA VAL A 256 -15.99 4.51 -1.36
C VAL A 256 -14.50 4.32 -1.70
N ARG A 257 -14.12 3.14 -2.21
CA ARG A 257 -12.73 2.86 -2.61
C ARG A 257 -12.24 3.83 -3.68
N LEU A 258 -13.02 4.05 -4.72
CA LEU A 258 -12.66 4.96 -5.83
C LEU A 258 -12.64 6.43 -5.38
N ALA A 259 -13.57 6.84 -4.52
CA ALA A 259 -13.57 8.19 -3.95
C ALA A 259 -12.31 8.45 -3.09
N LEU A 260 -11.89 7.46 -2.30
CA LEU A 260 -10.61 7.52 -1.56
C LEU A 260 -9.43 7.72 -2.51
N GLU A 261 -9.37 6.94 -3.61
CA GLU A 261 -8.29 7.01 -4.60
C GLU A 261 -8.20 8.41 -5.24
N ILE A 262 -9.36 9.00 -5.58
CA ILE A 262 -9.41 10.37 -6.12
C ILE A 262 -8.93 11.37 -5.08
N LEU A 263 -9.47 11.33 -3.86
CA LEU A 263 -9.15 12.29 -2.81
C LEU A 263 -7.71 12.17 -2.28
N ASP A 264 -7.13 10.98 -2.29
CA ASP A 264 -5.72 10.78 -1.90
C ASP A 264 -4.75 11.50 -2.87
N ALA A 265 -5.10 11.58 -4.15
CA ALA A 265 -4.29 12.21 -5.18
C ALA A 265 -4.34 13.76 -5.14
N HIS A 266 -5.27 14.35 -4.37
CA HIS A 266 -5.49 15.80 -4.36
C HIS A 266 -5.29 16.40 -2.97
N GLU A 267 -4.88 17.67 -2.91
CA GLU A 267 -4.86 18.44 -1.67
C GLU A 267 -6.29 18.80 -1.25
N LEU A 268 -6.58 18.69 0.04
CA LEU A 268 -7.91 19.03 0.56
C LEU A 268 -8.00 20.55 0.83
N PRO A 269 -9.01 21.23 0.30
CA PRO A 269 -9.28 22.64 0.64
C PRO A 269 -9.79 22.75 2.09
N ASP A 270 -9.70 23.96 2.66
CA ASP A 270 -10.02 24.20 4.07
C ASP A 270 -11.43 23.73 4.47
N ASP A 271 -12.39 23.86 3.57
CA ASP A 271 -13.78 23.41 3.83
C ASP A 271 -13.89 21.89 3.94
N ALA A 272 -13.12 21.17 3.11
CA ALA A 272 -13.09 19.71 3.13
C ALA A 272 -12.36 19.19 4.38
N ARG A 273 -11.37 19.96 4.88
CA ARG A 273 -10.63 19.63 6.12
C ARG A 273 -11.55 19.52 7.34
N ALA A 274 -12.62 20.30 7.40
CA ALA A 274 -13.61 20.22 8.48
C ALA A 274 -14.31 18.84 8.54
N ALA A 275 -14.36 18.10 7.44
CA ALA A 275 -14.93 16.76 7.40
C ALA A 275 -14.02 15.68 8.01
N LEU A 276 -12.71 15.92 8.11
CA LEU A 276 -11.75 14.92 8.59
C LEU A 276 -12.10 14.36 9.98
N GLY A 277 -12.58 15.23 10.88
CA GLY A 277 -13.04 14.82 12.20
C GLY A 277 -14.21 13.82 12.16
N ARG A 278 -15.15 14.01 11.23
CA ARG A 278 -16.28 13.08 11.01
C ARG A 278 -15.83 11.78 10.37
N LEU A 279 -14.92 11.85 9.39
CA LEU A 279 -14.37 10.68 8.71
C LEU A 279 -13.57 9.77 9.65
N MET A 280 -12.99 10.32 10.72
CA MET A 280 -12.37 9.54 11.79
C MET A 280 -13.35 8.62 12.54
N GLN A 281 -14.64 8.96 12.53
CA GLN A 281 -15.70 8.16 13.14
C GLN A 281 -16.34 7.16 12.18
N SER A 282 -15.84 7.07 10.94
CA SER A 282 -16.33 6.12 9.94
C SER A 282 -16.18 4.68 10.45
N PRO A 283 -17.12 3.76 10.16
CA PRO A 283 -16.95 2.34 10.46
C PRO A 283 -15.86 1.67 9.61
N HIS A 284 -15.33 2.38 8.62
CA HIS A 284 -14.39 1.83 7.64
C HIS A 284 -12.95 2.23 7.95
N ALA A 285 -12.10 1.26 8.28
CA ALA A 285 -10.69 1.50 8.59
C ALA A 285 -9.94 2.28 7.49
N ALA A 286 -10.24 2.03 6.21
CA ALA A 286 -9.61 2.73 5.09
C ALA A 286 -9.94 4.24 5.09
N VAL A 287 -11.19 4.60 5.43
CA VAL A 287 -11.63 6.01 5.53
C VAL A 287 -10.97 6.71 6.73
N GLN A 288 -10.89 6.01 7.87
CA GLN A 288 -10.19 6.54 9.05
C GLN A 288 -8.69 6.77 8.77
N GLN A 289 -8.03 5.81 8.11
CA GLN A 289 -6.62 5.93 7.72
C GLN A 289 -6.39 7.09 6.75
N PHE A 290 -7.29 7.26 5.79
CA PHE A 290 -7.29 8.43 4.89
C PHE A 290 -7.38 9.74 5.68
N ALA A 291 -8.33 9.84 6.61
CA ALA A 291 -8.50 11.04 7.44
C ALA A 291 -7.24 11.35 8.26
N LEU A 292 -6.62 10.33 8.87
CA LEU A 292 -5.36 10.48 9.62
C LEU A 292 -4.22 11.00 8.74
N ARG A 293 -4.05 10.45 7.52
CA ARG A 293 -3.01 10.93 6.60
C ARG A 293 -3.23 12.39 6.22
N LYS A 294 -4.47 12.75 5.84
CA LYS A 294 -4.80 14.12 5.44
C LYS A 294 -4.75 15.12 6.60
N MET A 295 -4.95 14.69 7.84
CA MET A 295 -4.72 15.52 9.02
C MET A 295 -3.27 15.95 9.16
N GLY A 296 -2.31 15.11 8.74
CA GLY A 296 -0.89 15.46 8.69
C GLY A 296 -0.59 16.63 7.75
N ASP A 297 -1.32 16.74 6.65
CA ASP A 297 -1.15 17.80 5.67
C ASP A 297 -1.78 19.14 6.15
N VAL A 298 -2.74 19.06 7.09
CA VAL A 298 -3.44 20.24 7.66
C VAL A 298 -2.64 20.93 8.76
N GLY A 299 -2.03 20.19 9.66
CA GLY A 299 -1.12 20.70 10.70
C GLY A 299 -1.70 21.66 11.75
N THR A 300 -3.03 21.78 11.90
CA THR A 300 -3.61 22.65 12.94
C THR A 300 -3.43 22.07 14.36
N PRO A 301 -3.45 22.90 15.41
CA PRO A 301 -3.36 22.41 16.79
C PRO A 301 -4.44 21.36 17.15
N ALA A 302 -5.62 21.43 16.54
CA ALA A 302 -6.69 20.47 16.74
C ALA A 302 -6.35 19.12 16.08
N THR A 303 -5.86 19.13 14.83
CA THR A 303 -5.45 17.90 14.13
C THR A 303 -4.24 17.27 14.79
N VAL A 304 -3.26 18.06 15.24
CA VAL A 304 -2.11 17.56 16.02
C VAL A 304 -2.57 16.82 17.28
N ARG A 305 -3.52 17.39 18.03
CA ARG A 305 -4.06 16.73 19.23
C ARG A 305 -4.71 15.39 18.90
N THR A 306 -5.57 15.35 17.86
CA THR A 306 -6.20 14.11 17.41
C THR A 306 -5.18 13.05 16.98
N LEU A 307 -4.12 13.45 16.25
CA LEU A 307 -3.06 12.53 15.84
C LEU A 307 -2.28 11.99 17.06
N ILE A 308 -2.01 12.83 18.07
CA ILE A 308 -1.35 12.41 19.32
C ILE A 308 -2.21 11.42 20.10
N GLU A 309 -3.53 11.61 20.12
CA GLU A 309 -4.45 10.64 20.74
C GLU A 309 -4.36 9.26 20.06
N GLN A 310 -4.22 9.23 18.74
CA GLN A 310 -4.10 7.98 17.99
C GLN A 310 -2.76 7.24 18.20
N LEU A 311 -1.74 7.86 18.77
CA LEU A 311 -0.51 7.15 19.17
C LEU A 311 -0.73 6.13 20.29
N GLY A 312 -1.84 6.22 21.03
CA GLY A 312 -2.28 5.23 22.02
C GLY A 312 -3.24 4.17 21.46
N ASP A 313 -3.62 4.21 20.18
CA ASP A 313 -4.58 3.26 19.61
C ASP A 313 -4.05 1.82 19.67
N PRO A 314 -4.87 0.81 20.02
CA PRO A 314 -4.46 -0.59 20.02
C PRO A 314 -4.07 -1.10 18.62
N ASP A 315 -4.65 -0.56 17.55
CA ASP A 315 -4.24 -0.88 16.18
C ASP A 315 -2.91 -0.20 15.81
N TYR A 316 -1.86 -1.01 15.63
CA TYR A 316 -0.52 -0.52 15.27
C TYR A 316 -0.50 0.28 13.96
N ARG A 317 -1.40 -0.05 12.98
CA ARG A 317 -1.47 0.66 11.70
C ARG A 317 -1.93 2.11 11.89
N ARG A 318 -2.87 2.33 12.80
CA ARG A 318 -3.32 3.68 13.16
C ARG A 318 -2.22 4.46 13.85
N ARG A 319 -1.49 3.83 14.79
CA ARG A 319 -0.34 4.46 15.45
C ARG A 319 0.73 4.86 14.43
N ASP A 320 1.07 3.97 13.49
CA ASP A 320 2.09 4.23 12.48
C ASP A 320 1.68 5.37 11.53
N ILE A 321 0.43 5.39 11.06
CA ILE A 321 -0.09 6.48 10.22
C ILE A 321 -0.09 7.80 10.99
N ALA A 322 -0.52 7.81 12.24
CA ALA A 322 -0.51 9.00 13.08
C ALA A 322 0.92 9.52 13.30
N ALA A 323 1.87 8.63 13.59
CA ALA A 323 3.28 8.97 13.73
C ALA A 323 3.87 9.55 12.44
N HIS A 324 3.57 8.92 11.28
CA HIS A 324 4.00 9.41 9.98
C HIS A 324 3.41 10.80 9.67
N SER A 325 2.14 11.00 9.98
CA SER A 325 1.45 12.28 9.78
C SER A 325 2.02 13.39 10.68
N LEU A 326 2.34 13.07 11.93
CA LEU A 326 2.97 14.02 12.87
C LEU A 326 4.39 14.43 12.43
N ARG A 327 5.14 13.55 11.72
CA ARG A 327 6.46 13.91 11.17
C ARG A 327 6.42 15.01 10.13
N LYS A 328 5.29 15.20 9.46
CA LYS A 328 5.09 16.26 8.46
C LYS A 328 4.82 17.63 9.10
N ILE A 329 4.51 17.70 10.39
CA ILE A 329 4.09 18.91 11.09
C ILE A 329 5.23 19.44 11.95
N PRO A 330 5.88 20.56 11.58
CA PRO A 330 7.06 21.09 12.29
C PRO A 330 6.82 21.36 13.78
N GLU A 331 5.63 21.84 14.14
CA GLU A 331 5.28 22.20 15.52
C GLU A 331 4.86 21.02 16.39
N ALA A 332 4.72 19.84 15.84
CA ALA A 332 4.24 18.63 16.55
C ALA A 332 5.15 18.27 17.73
N ARG A 333 6.46 18.50 17.62
CA ARG A 333 7.43 18.17 18.67
C ARG A 333 7.09 18.79 20.02
N SER A 334 6.74 20.06 20.04
CA SER A 334 6.39 20.77 21.29
C SER A 334 5.11 20.19 21.91
N ALA A 335 4.12 19.88 21.10
CA ALA A 335 2.88 19.26 21.55
C ALA A 335 3.11 17.83 22.08
N LEU A 336 3.95 17.05 21.40
CA LEU A 336 4.31 15.68 21.81
C LEU A 336 5.07 15.66 23.16
N ILE A 337 6.03 16.57 23.36
CA ILE A 337 6.74 16.66 24.64
C ILE A 337 5.76 17.05 25.75
N LYS A 338 4.84 17.98 25.50
CA LYS A 338 3.82 18.37 26.49
C LYS A 338 2.90 17.19 26.83
N GLU A 339 2.49 16.42 25.84
CA GLU A 339 1.67 15.22 26.04
C GLU A 339 2.45 14.13 26.80
N LEU A 340 3.71 13.89 26.44
CA LEU A 340 4.56 12.92 27.12
C LEU A 340 4.69 13.22 28.61
N LEU A 341 4.86 14.50 28.98
CA LEU A 341 4.94 14.94 30.39
C LEU A 341 3.66 14.65 31.18
N ALA A 342 2.49 14.65 30.52
CA ALA A 342 1.19 14.40 31.12
C ALA A 342 0.72 12.94 30.98
N CYS A 343 1.41 12.13 30.17
CA CYS A 343 0.99 10.78 29.86
C CYS A 343 1.25 9.81 31.02
N GLU A 344 0.26 8.98 31.31
CA GLU A 344 0.35 7.90 32.32
C GLU A 344 0.34 6.51 31.65
N GLU A 345 -0.06 6.42 30.39
CA GLU A 345 -0.15 5.17 29.65
C GLU A 345 1.21 4.79 29.04
N PRO A 346 1.84 3.66 29.44
CA PRO A 346 3.19 3.31 28.98
C PRO A 346 3.32 3.08 27.48
N SER A 347 2.30 2.49 26.83
CA SER A 347 2.34 2.23 25.39
C SER A 347 2.27 3.51 24.56
N LYS A 348 1.40 4.44 24.94
CA LYS A 348 1.30 5.76 24.30
C LYS A 348 2.56 6.59 24.54
N ALA A 349 3.07 6.59 25.78
CA ALA A 349 4.30 7.29 26.14
C ALA A 349 5.50 6.79 25.33
N TRP A 350 5.60 5.47 25.12
CA TRP A 350 6.66 4.89 24.30
C TRP A 350 6.53 5.31 22.84
N SER A 351 5.32 5.24 22.25
CA SER A 351 5.08 5.71 20.87
C SER A 351 5.46 7.18 20.68
N ILE A 352 5.15 8.04 21.65
CA ILE A 352 5.56 9.44 21.64
C ILE A 352 7.10 9.56 21.75
N ALA A 353 7.71 8.81 22.65
CA ALA A 353 9.16 8.86 22.90
C ALA A 353 9.98 8.43 21.67
N GLU A 354 9.53 7.42 20.93
CA GLU A 354 10.17 7.01 19.68
C GLU A 354 10.03 8.07 18.58
N LEU A 355 8.93 8.82 18.57
CA LEU A 355 8.66 9.81 17.54
C LEU A 355 9.42 11.12 17.77
N VAL A 356 9.47 11.64 19.01
CA VAL A 356 10.04 12.95 19.34
C VAL A 356 11.47 13.17 18.82
N PRO A 357 12.41 12.21 18.92
CA PRO A 357 13.77 12.36 18.40
C PRO A 357 13.85 12.45 16.87
N THR A 358 12.86 11.90 16.15
CA THR A 358 12.84 11.87 14.68
C THR A 358 12.36 13.18 14.06
N LEU A 359 11.81 14.08 14.89
CA LEU A 359 11.28 15.37 14.43
C LEU A 359 12.39 16.42 14.39
N GLU A 360 12.33 17.30 13.40
CA GLU A 360 13.23 18.43 13.28
C GLU A 360 13.02 19.47 14.39
N GLY A 361 14.06 20.22 14.72
CA GLY A 361 14.00 21.31 15.66
C GLY A 361 15.06 21.24 16.78
N LYS A 362 15.26 22.38 17.48
CA LYS A 362 16.19 22.47 18.59
C LYS A 362 15.56 21.98 19.89
N TRP A 363 16.36 21.33 20.74
CA TRP A 363 15.96 20.98 22.09
C TRP A 363 15.92 22.24 22.98
N ARG A 364 14.79 22.48 23.62
CA ARG A 364 14.60 23.60 24.54
C ARG A 364 14.99 23.15 25.96
N SER A 365 15.72 24.00 26.66
CA SER A 365 16.18 23.69 28.02
C SER A 365 15.03 23.42 28.99
N ASP A 366 13.97 24.24 28.92
CA ASP A 366 12.78 24.07 29.77
C ASP A 366 12.06 22.72 29.55
N ALA A 367 12.03 22.22 28.31
CA ALA A 367 11.49 20.93 27.98
C ALA A 367 12.34 19.78 28.53
N LEU A 368 13.67 19.88 28.41
CA LEU A 368 14.60 18.89 28.96
C LEU A 368 14.56 18.84 30.50
N ASP A 369 14.46 19.99 31.14
CA ASP A 369 14.32 20.08 32.60
C ASP A 369 12.98 19.47 33.07
N GLY A 370 11.91 19.71 32.33
CA GLY A 370 10.60 19.09 32.56
C GLY A 370 10.64 17.55 32.44
N LEU A 371 11.25 17.04 31.35
CA LEU A 371 11.43 15.61 31.12
C LEU A 371 12.29 14.96 32.21
N TRP A 372 13.37 15.64 32.63
CA TRP A 372 14.21 15.16 33.70
C TRP A 372 13.45 15.06 35.03
N LYS A 373 12.75 16.10 35.42
CA LYS A 373 11.93 16.11 36.64
C LYS A 373 10.88 15.00 36.63
N ARG A 374 10.26 14.76 35.50
CA ARG A 374 9.26 13.67 35.37
C ARG A 374 9.91 12.28 35.40
N LEU A 375 11.14 12.14 34.85
CA LEU A 375 11.95 10.93 34.99
C LEU A 375 12.26 10.63 36.47
N GLU A 376 12.70 11.63 37.24
CA GLU A 376 12.96 11.48 38.68
C GLU A 376 11.71 10.96 39.41
N GLN A 377 10.55 11.56 39.14
CA GLN A 377 9.27 11.12 39.74
C GLN A 377 8.92 9.69 39.33
N ALA A 378 9.08 9.35 38.05
CA ALA A 378 8.77 8.02 37.54
C ALA A 378 9.70 6.94 38.11
N VAL A 379 10.98 7.27 38.34
CA VAL A 379 11.96 6.38 39.01
C VAL A 379 11.63 6.18 40.48
N GLU A 380 11.27 7.24 41.18
CA GLU A 380 10.87 7.15 42.60
C GLU A 380 9.58 6.34 42.80
N ALA A 381 8.63 6.50 41.91
CA ALA A 381 7.35 5.77 41.94
C ALA A 381 7.40 4.37 41.27
N GLU A 382 8.55 3.94 40.75
CA GLU A 382 8.74 2.68 40.00
C GLU A 382 7.79 2.53 38.80
N GLU A 383 7.45 3.64 38.14
CA GLU A 383 6.57 3.66 36.98
C GLU A 383 7.23 3.04 35.73
N ARG A 384 6.46 2.28 34.93
CA ARG A 384 6.97 1.68 33.67
C ARG A 384 7.29 2.70 32.60
N ILE A 385 6.80 3.93 32.73
CA ILE A 385 6.98 5.02 31.78
C ILE A 385 8.39 5.64 31.80
N GLN A 386 9.21 5.34 32.81
CA GLN A 386 10.57 5.88 32.95
C GLN A 386 11.45 5.68 31.71
N SER A 387 11.31 4.54 31.03
CA SER A 387 12.06 4.23 29.80
C SER A 387 11.78 5.21 28.66
N SER A 388 10.53 5.70 28.57
CA SER A 388 10.12 6.68 27.56
C SER A 388 10.81 8.03 27.75
N PHE A 389 10.88 8.52 29.00
CA PHE A 389 11.60 9.77 29.31
C PHE A 389 13.10 9.63 29.06
N LEU A 390 13.68 8.51 29.48
CA LEU A 390 15.09 8.22 29.28
C LEU A 390 15.45 8.19 27.79
N HIS A 391 14.61 7.55 26.96
CA HIS A 391 14.82 7.47 25.52
C HIS A 391 14.91 8.87 24.88
N VAL A 392 13.97 9.76 25.20
CA VAL A 392 13.96 11.13 24.68
C VAL A 392 15.15 11.94 25.17
N LEU A 393 15.47 11.85 26.46
CA LEU A 393 16.60 12.56 27.05
C LEU A 393 17.94 12.09 26.46
N LYS A 394 18.14 10.79 26.28
CA LYS A 394 19.35 10.22 25.62
C LYS A 394 19.50 10.71 24.18
N ALA A 395 18.41 10.81 23.45
CA ALA A 395 18.43 11.31 22.08
C ALA A 395 18.75 12.82 22.02
N ALA A 396 18.45 13.56 23.08
CA ALA A 396 18.78 14.99 23.17
C ALA A 396 20.26 15.24 23.49
N ASP A 397 20.79 14.57 24.52
CA ASP A 397 22.18 14.66 24.97
C ASP A 397 22.54 13.44 25.84
N ALA A 398 23.10 12.43 25.22
CA ALA A 398 23.42 11.17 25.90
C ALA A 398 24.48 11.32 26.97
N GLU A 399 25.50 12.17 26.75
CA GLU A 399 26.61 12.36 27.69
C GLU A 399 26.14 13.09 28.96
N TYR A 400 25.41 14.19 28.79
CA TYR A 400 24.81 14.93 29.89
C TYR A 400 23.87 14.05 30.73
N VAL A 401 23.02 13.26 30.09
CA VAL A 401 22.08 12.37 30.79
C VAL A 401 22.81 11.27 31.55
N TYR A 402 23.88 10.69 30.96
CA TYR A 402 24.73 9.73 31.66
C TYR A 402 25.31 10.31 32.95
N GLU A 403 25.96 11.47 32.85
CA GLU A 403 26.59 12.12 33.99
C GLU A 403 25.58 12.48 35.08
N LYS A 404 24.41 12.96 34.69
CA LYS A 404 23.35 13.33 35.64
C LYS A 404 22.78 12.12 36.37
N LEU A 405 22.53 10.99 35.66
CA LEU A 405 22.10 9.71 36.27
C LEU A 405 23.17 9.16 37.25
N ALA A 406 24.43 9.18 36.83
CA ALA A 406 25.54 8.71 37.65
C ALA A 406 25.73 9.57 38.92
N ALA A 407 25.61 10.90 38.79
CA ALA A 407 25.69 11.83 39.90
C ALA A 407 24.55 11.63 40.90
N GLU A 408 23.29 11.51 40.40
CA GLU A 408 22.14 11.30 41.26
C GLU A 408 22.18 9.94 41.97
N GLY A 409 22.52 8.87 41.25
CA GLY A 409 22.72 7.55 41.84
C GLY A 409 23.80 7.56 42.92
N SER A 410 24.89 8.33 42.70
CA SER A 410 25.98 8.50 43.69
C SER A 410 25.50 9.28 44.91
N ARG A 411 24.69 10.34 44.72
CA ARG A 411 24.09 11.14 45.81
C ARG A 411 23.18 10.27 46.69
N LEU A 412 22.33 9.47 46.07
CA LEU A 412 21.41 8.56 46.74
C LEU A 412 22.14 7.44 47.51
N LEU A 413 23.22 6.90 46.94
CA LEU A 413 24.10 5.96 47.64
C LEU A 413 24.71 6.55 48.92
N LYS A 414 25.17 7.82 48.89
CA LYS A 414 25.67 8.53 50.05
C LYS A 414 24.57 8.75 51.09
N ALA A 415 23.37 9.00 50.67
CA ALA A 415 22.17 9.14 51.51
C ALA A 415 21.63 7.79 52.05
N LYS A 416 22.25 6.66 51.69
CA LYS A 416 21.83 5.28 52.03
C LYS A 416 20.44 4.89 51.47
N LYS A 417 19.96 5.58 50.44
CA LYS A 417 18.73 5.27 49.69
C LYS A 417 19.07 4.29 48.56
N TYR A 418 19.33 3.04 48.94
CA TYR A 418 19.93 2.05 48.04
C TYR A 418 19.01 1.60 46.92
N LYS A 419 17.69 1.53 47.17
CA LYS A 419 16.69 1.11 46.17
C LYS A 419 16.56 2.15 45.07
N GLU A 420 16.40 3.41 45.46
CA GLU A 420 16.36 4.54 44.54
C GLU A 420 17.69 4.71 43.77
N ALA A 421 18.84 4.55 44.48
CA ALA A 421 20.14 4.59 43.84
C ALA A 421 20.29 3.51 42.75
N ALA A 422 19.82 2.29 42.99
CA ALA A 422 19.83 1.21 42.01
C ALA A 422 18.94 1.56 40.81
N ALA A 423 17.77 2.17 41.02
CA ALA A 423 16.86 2.57 39.97
C ALA A 423 17.46 3.66 39.06
N PHE A 424 18.18 4.63 39.59
CA PHE A 424 18.90 5.66 38.81
C PHE A 424 20.16 5.14 38.10
N LEU A 425 20.86 4.18 38.67
CA LEU A 425 22.08 3.61 38.08
C LEU A 425 21.81 2.50 37.06
N LEU A 426 20.66 1.81 37.13
CA LEU A 426 20.31 0.71 36.24
C LEU A 426 20.23 1.13 34.77
N PRO A 427 19.63 2.27 34.42
CA PRO A 427 19.58 2.76 33.04
C PRO A 427 20.95 3.03 32.41
N LEU A 428 22.01 3.21 33.18
CA LEU A 428 23.35 3.39 32.63
C LEU A 428 23.85 2.19 31.83
N LYS A 429 23.27 1.00 32.04
CA LYS A 429 23.55 -0.19 31.22
C LYS A 429 23.19 -0.03 29.74
N GLU A 430 22.28 0.87 29.43
CA GLU A 430 21.80 1.09 28.06
C GLU A 430 22.73 2.05 27.27
N PHE A 431 23.73 2.64 27.89
CA PHE A 431 24.69 3.52 27.23
C PHE A 431 25.84 2.70 26.64
N SER A 432 26.42 3.19 25.55
CA SER A 432 27.51 2.52 24.83
C SER A 432 28.75 2.35 25.71
N GLU A 433 28.98 3.30 26.63
CA GLU A 433 30.06 3.26 27.59
C GLU A 433 29.49 3.28 29.01
N PHE A 434 29.55 2.13 29.70
CA PHE A 434 29.18 2.01 31.10
C PHE A 434 30.45 1.95 31.94
N LYS A 435 30.81 3.08 32.62
CA LYS A 435 32.05 3.24 33.36
C LYS A 435 32.18 2.21 34.49
N PRO A 436 33.39 1.63 34.73
CA PRO A 436 33.61 0.62 35.78
C PRO A 436 33.20 1.07 37.18
N GLU A 437 33.42 2.32 37.51
CA GLU A 437 33.04 2.92 38.79
C GLU A 437 31.53 2.92 38.99
N ASP A 438 30.77 3.21 37.95
CA ASP A 438 29.32 3.25 38.02
C ASP A 438 28.71 1.85 38.01
N LYS A 439 29.35 0.88 37.30
CA LYS A 439 29.02 -0.55 37.42
C LYS A 439 29.17 -1.01 38.87
N PHE A 440 30.26 -0.63 39.51
CA PHE A 440 30.51 -0.95 40.93
C PHE A 440 29.45 -0.30 41.84
N ARG A 441 29.13 0.99 41.61
CA ARG A 441 28.05 1.70 42.35
C ARG A 441 26.71 1.02 42.20
N LEU A 442 26.35 0.56 41.00
CA LEU A 442 25.13 -0.18 40.75
C LEU A 442 25.13 -1.52 41.50
N ALA A 443 26.21 -2.28 41.43
CA ALA A 443 26.34 -3.54 42.16
C ALA A 443 26.19 -3.32 43.69
N LEU A 444 26.83 -2.29 44.24
CA LEU A 444 26.73 -1.92 45.63
C LEU A 444 25.28 -1.55 46.02
N ALA A 445 24.61 -0.73 45.20
CA ALA A 445 23.23 -0.35 45.42
C ALA A 445 22.30 -1.59 45.46
N GLN A 446 22.46 -2.51 44.50
CA GLN A 446 21.66 -3.75 44.42
C GLN A 446 21.93 -4.69 45.60
N LEU A 447 23.19 -4.83 46.04
CA LEU A 447 23.53 -5.65 47.21
C LEU A 447 22.85 -5.16 48.48
N LYS A 448 22.75 -3.83 48.64
CA LYS A 448 22.17 -3.21 49.81
C LYS A 448 20.65 -3.05 49.75
N ALA A 449 20.08 -2.89 48.54
CA ALA A 449 18.66 -2.78 48.35
C ALA A 449 17.91 -4.12 48.54
N HIS A 450 18.55 -5.24 48.16
CA HIS A 450 17.88 -6.55 48.14
C HIS A 450 18.80 -7.63 48.74
N ALA A 451 18.80 -7.76 50.07
CA ALA A 451 19.64 -8.73 50.75
C ALA A 451 19.47 -10.21 50.31
N GLN A 452 18.29 -10.55 49.79
CA GLN A 452 17.96 -11.93 49.30
C GLN A 452 18.18 -12.14 47.79
N ARG A 453 18.27 -11.07 46.97
CA ARG A 453 18.45 -11.14 45.51
C ARG A 453 19.80 -10.59 45.09
N ARG A 454 20.87 -11.28 45.45
CA ARG A 454 22.26 -10.83 45.21
C ARG A 454 22.76 -11.13 43.80
N GLN A 455 22.09 -12.00 43.06
CA GLN A 455 22.55 -12.46 41.77
C GLN A 455 22.88 -11.34 40.78
N PRO A 456 22.02 -10.32 40.55
CA PRO A 456 22.35 -9.23 39.61
C PRO A 456 23.65 -8.46 39.97
N ALA A 457 23.86 -8.23 41.25
CA ALA A 457 25.08 -7.55 41.71
C ALA A 457 26.33 -8.45 41.53
N VAL A 458 26.21 -9.74 41.81
CA VAL A 458 27.29 -10.71 41.61
C VAL A 458 27.69 -10.79 40.15
N GLU A 459 26.74 -10.77 39.21
CA GLU A 459 27.04 -10.77 37.77
C GLU A 459 27.81 -9.52 37.34
N ILE A 460 27.40 -8.34 37.81
CA ILE A 460 28.11 -7.09 37.52
C ILE A 460 29.54 -7.12 38.10
N LEU A 461 29.71 -7.61 39.32
CA LEU A 461 31.04 -7.74 39.94
C LEU A 461 31.90 -8.78 39.21
N SER A 462 31.33 -9.89 38.75
CA SER A 462 31.99 -10.87 37.89
C SER A 462 32.48 -10.25 36.58
N GLU A 463 31.63 -9.50 35.92
CA GLU A 463 31.97 -8.80 34.67
C GLU A 463 33.11 -7.82 34.88
N LEU A 464 33.03 -7.01 35.94
CA LEU A 464 34.11 -6.08 36.33
C LEU A 464 35.42 -6.79 36.60
N TYR A 465 35.37 -7.91 37.30
CA TYR A 465 36.58 -8.65 37.69
C TYR A 465 37.26 -9.33 36.48
N ARG A 466 36.46 -9.86 35.53
CA ARG A 466 36.99 -10.54 34.34
C ARG A 466 37.50 -9.59 33.26
N ASN A 467 36.79 -8.49 33.03
CA ASN A 467 36.91 -7.72 31.80
C ASN A 467 37.53 -6.31 31.98
N SER A 468 37.89 -5.92 33.20
CA SER A 468 38.42 -4.58 33.45
C SER A 468 39.66 -4.56 34.37
N ALA A 469 40.45 -3.53 34.20
CA ALA A 469 41.54 -3.23 35.14
C ALA A 469 41.03 -2.68 36.49
N PHE A 470 39.72 -2.70 36.76
CA PHE A 470 39.09 -2.20 37.96
C PHE A 470 39.44 -3.11 39.17
N PRO A 471 40.00 -2.58 40.26
CA PRO A 471 40.47 -3.38 41.38
C PRO A 471 39.31 -3.78 42.31
N VAL A 472 38.47 -4.74 41.86
CA VAL A 472 37.22 -5.17 42.52
C VAL A 472 37.48 -5.57 43.97
N PHE A 473 38.49 -6.42 44.23
CA PHE A 473 38.79 -6.90 45.57
C PHE A 473 39.15 -5.75 46.52
N GLU A 474 40.11 -4.87 46.13
CA GLU A 474 40.54 -3.75 46.97
C GLU A 474 39.43 -2.73 47.20
N THR A 475 38.55 -2.53 46.20
CA THR A 475 37.41 -1.63 46.31
C THR A 475 36.34 -2.19 47.26
N LEU A 476 36.01 -3.48 47.16
CA LEU A 476 35.08 -4.14 48.10
C LEU A 476 35.59 -4.09 49.54
N LYS A 477 36.87 -4.36 49.75
CA LYS A 477 37.52 -4.34 51.05
C LYS A 477 37.47 -2.96 51.71
N ARG A 478 37.61 -1.88 50.93
CA ARG A 478 37.62 -0.49 51.44
C ARG A 478 36.21 0.10 51.58
N GLU A 479 35.19 -0.57 51.06
CA GLU A 479 33.84 -0.05 51.02
C GLU A 479 33.14 -0.14 52.39
N LYS A 480 33.08 1.00 53.08
CA LYS A 480 32.55 1.10 54.44
C LYS A 480 31.04 0.77 54.59
N ARG A 481 30.30 0.77 53.47
CA ARG A 481 28.86 0.45 53.46
C ARG A 481 28.61 -1.05 53.47
N LEU A 482 29.61 -1.89 53.17
CA LEU A 482 29.52 -3.33 53.23
C LEU A 482 29.85 -3.83 54.65
N ALA A 483 28.96 -4.62 55.21
CA ALA A 483 29.24 -5.31 56.47
C ALA A 483 30.11 -6.55 56.19
N THR A 484 30.79 -7.05 57.25
CA THR A 484 31.56 -8.29 57.17
C THR A 484 30.75 -9.47 56.65
N GLU A 485 29.43 -9.49 56.93
CA GLU A 485 28.51 -10.49 56.43
C GLU A 485 28.26 -10.36 54.91
N ASP A 486 28.21 -9.16 54.37
CA ASP A 486 28.08 -8.93 52.93
C ASP A 486 29.29 -9.47 52.18
N LEU A 487 30.51 -9.17 52.70
CA LEU A 487 31.77 -9.67 52.14
C LEU A 487 31.90 -11.20 52.26
N PHE A 488 31.44 -11.80 53.37
CA PHE A 488 31.40 -13.23 53.56
C PHE A 488 30.48 -13.90 52.51
N ASN A 489 29.29 -13.35 52.34
CA ASN A 489 28.32 -13.89 51.39
C ASN A 489 28.80 -13.78 49.94
N LEU A 490 29.42 -12.65 49.56
CA LEU A 490 30.05 -12.48 48.25
C LEU A 490 31.20 -13.49 48.07
N GLY A 491 32.09 -13.59 49.07
CA GLY A 491 33.21 -14.53 49.05
C GLY A 491 32.73 -15.99 48.91
N PHE A 492 31.64 -16.35 49.60
CA PHE A 492 31.07 -17.67 49.48
C PHE A 492 30.52 -17.96 48.06
N VAL A 493 29.76 -17.03 47.49
CA VAL A 493 29.19 -17.17 46.13
C VAL A 493 30.28 -17.25 45.06
N PHE A 494 31.29 -16.37 45.13
CA PHE A 494 32.42 -16.39 44.19
C PHE A 494 33.29 -17.65 44.32
N ALA A 495 33.48 -18.17 45.53
CA ALA A 495 34.28 -19.37 45.78
C ALA A 495 33.66 -20.64 45.20
N GLU A 496 32.34 -20.67 44.96
CA GLU A 496 31.63 -21.77 44.27
C GLU A 496 31.71 -21.69 42.73
N ARG A 497 32.23 -20.56 42.18
CA ARG A 497 32.44 -20.39 40.75
C ARG A 497 33.78 -20.98 40.31
N HIS A 498 34.05 -20.96 39.00
CA HIS A 498 35.29 -21.50 38.42
C HIS A 498 36.27 -20.40 38.00
N GLY A 499 37.52 -20.79 37.76
CA GLY A 499 38.55 -19.88 37.24
C GLY A 499 38.88 -18.72 38.18
N ASP A 500 39.11 -17.53 37.59
CA ASP A 500 39.56 -16.33 38.33
C ASP A 500 38.56 -15.86 39.39
N GLU A 501 37.27 -16.06 39.18
CA GLU A 501 36.24 -15.67 40.15
C GLU A 501 36.36 -16.46 41.45
N ARG A 502 36.79 -17.72 41.41
CA ARG A 502 37.08 -18.51 42.59
C ARG A 502 38.25 -17.90 43.41
N SER A 503 39.22 -17.32 42.72
CA SER A 503 40.34 -16.61 43.38
C SER A 503 39.85 -15.36 44.11
N LEU A 504 38.96 -14.58 43.50
CA LEU A 504 38.30 -13.45 44.18
C LEU A 504 37.51 -13.91 45.40
N GLY A 505 36.79 -15.02 45.30
CA GLY A 505 36.04 -15.62 46.40
C GLY A 505 36.94 -16.02 47.56
N LYS A 506 38.09 -16.70 47.29
CA LYS A 506 39.09 -17.04 48.28
C LYS A 506 39.67 -15.81 48.98
N SER A 507 40.10 -14.79 48.23
CA SER A 507 40.64 -13.55 48.78
C SER A 507 39.64 -12.81 49.69
N LEU A 508 38.35 -12.79 49.32
CA LEU A 508 37.30 -12.20 50.16
C LEU A 508 37.08 -12.99 51.46
N LEU A 509 37.07 -14.32 51.40
CA LEU A 509 36.93 -15.18 52.58
C LEU A 509 38.17 -15.07 53.51
N GLU A 510 39.38 -14.99 52.96
CA GLU A 510 40.63 -14.75 53.71
C GLU A 510 40.56 -13.40 54.45
N HIS A 511 40.15 -12.35 53.75
CA HIS A 511 39.98 -11.04 54.37
C HIS A 511 38.97 -11.07 55.52
N VAL A 512 37.82 -11.73 55.35
CA VAL A 512 36.79 -11.89 56.40
C VAL A 512 37.33 -12.70 57.58
N ALA A 513 38.05 -13.79 57.33
CA ALA A 513 38.65 -14.62 58.37
C ALA A 513 39.73 -13.86 59.20
N ALA A 514 40.46 -12.96 58.53
CA ALA A 514 41.48 -12.14 59.16
C ALA A 514 40.92 -10.93 59.96
N SER A 515 39.88 -10.26 59.38
CA SER A 515 39.30 -9.04 59.99
C SER A 515 38.35 -9.33 61.16
N ALA A 516 37.70 -10.52 61.18
CA ALA A 516 36.73 -10.88 62.20
C ALA A 516 36.96 -12.28 62.84
N PRO A 517 38.16 -12.67 63.27
CA PRO A 517 38.52 -14.07 63.57
C PRO A 517 37.75 -14.68 64.75
N ARG A 518 37.25 -13.84 65.67
CA ARG A 518 36.51 -14.30 66.86
C ARG A 518 35.01 -14.43 66.62
N THR A 519 34.49 -13.90 65.53
CA THR A 519 33.06 -13.95 65.19
C THR A 519 32.65 -15.29 64.54
N LYS A 520 31.33 -15.61 64.58
CA LYS A 520 30.77 -16.77 63.90
C LYS A 520 31.05 -16.72 62.40
N ILE A 521 30.97 -15.52 61.80
CA ILE A 521 31.19 -15.29 60.35
C ILE A 521 32.66 -15.56 60.00
N GLY A 522 33.62 -15.07 60.78
CA GLY A 522 35.06 -15.31 60.55
C GLY A 522 35.43 -16.79 60.69
N LYS A 523 34.84 -17.51 61.66
CA LYS A 523 35.02 -18.96 61.80
C LYS A 523 34.43 -19.71 60.60
N ASN A 524 33.25 -19.32 60.11
CA ASN A 524 32.64 -19.91 58.93
C ASN A 524 33.48 -19.65 57.67
N ALA A 525 34.04 -18.46 57.50
CA ALA A 525 34.96 -18.14 56.40
C ALA A 525 36.17 -19.04 56.40
N LYS A 526 36.77 -19.23 57.59
CA LYS A 526 37.94 -20.13 57.78
C LYS A 526 37.60 -21.60 57.45
N ASN A 527 36.42 -22.08 57.87
CA ASN A 527 35.95 -23.40 57.55
C ASN A 527 35.72 -23.61 56.05
N LYS A 528 35.10 -22.62 55.40
CA LYS A 528 34.90 -22.65 53.95
C LYS A 528 36.22 -22.70 53.18
N LEU A 529 37.21 -21.92 53.58
CA LEU A 529 38.54 -21.91 52.96
C LEU A 529 39.20 -23.29 53.04
N LYS A 530 39.06 -24.01 54.18
CA LYS A 530 39.57 -25.38 54.33
C LYS A 530 38.92 -26.36 53.36
N LEU A 531 37.68 -26.14 52.98
CA LEU A 531 36.96 -27.02 52.01
C LEU A 531 37.34 -26.70 50.55
N LEU A 532 37.93 -25.54 50.29
CA LEU A 532 38.30 -25.12 48.93
C LEU A 532 39.75 -25.55 48.56
N GLY A 533 40.45 -26.12 49.47
CA GLY A 533 41.84 -26.60 49.31
C GLY A 533 42.84 -25.54 49.38
#